data_cceb0788b274b6d71d228551dfb2973c
#
_entry.id   cceb0788b274b6d71d228551dfb2973c
#
_cell.length_a   1.000
_cell.length_b   1.000
_cell.length_c   1.000
_cell.angle_alpha   90.00
_cell.angle_beta   90.00
_cell.angle_gamma   90.00
#
_symmetry.space_group_name_H-M   'P 1'
#
loop_
_entity.id
_entity.type
_entity.pdbx_description
1 polymer ?
#
loop_
_entity_poly.entity_id
_entity_poly.type
_entity_poly.pdbx_seq_one_letter_code
_entity_poly.pdbx_strand_id
1 'polypeptide(L)'
;MAITIKTEEQIEKMRAAGKILVDLDGVLRELIKPGVTTKELDSVAEKFIRDRGAIPSFKGYGGFPGSICTSVNEEIVHGIPSKRRLKEGDIISIDMGSIIYGFNGDCARTYGVGNI
;
A
#
# COMPACT_ATOMS: atom_id res chain seq x y z
N MET A 1 -6.04 -34.10 6.54
CA MET A 1 -5.68 -32.69 6.32
C MET A 1 -4.30 -32.63 5.70
N ALA A 2 -4.21 -32.00 4.56
CA ALA A 2 -2.93 -31.84 3.89
C ALA A 2 -2.20 -30.61 4.46
N ILE A 3 -0.97 -30.78 4.90
CA ILE A 3 -0.14 -29.67 5.30
C ILE A 3 0.71 -29.30 4.07
N THR A 4 0.49 -28.11 3.55
CA THR A 4 1.27 -27.63 2.43
C THR A 4 2.58 -27.03 2.92
N ILE A 5 3.68 -27.67 2.58
CA ILE A 5 5.00 -27.13 2.89
C ILE A 5 5.46 -26.35 1.66
N LYS A 6 5.76 -25.08 1.85
CA LYS A 6 6.22 -24.23 0.76
C LYS A 6 7.69 -24.50 0.49
N THR A 7 8.05 -24.56 -0.79
CA THR A 7 9.43 -24.72 -1.22
C THR A 7 10.22 -23.43 -0.96
N GLU A 8 11.55 -23.52 -0.97
CA GLU A 8 12.41 -22.34 -0.83
C GLU A 8 12.11 -21.32 -1.94
N GLU A 9 11.88 -21.80 -3.16
CA GLU A 9 11.54 -20.94 -4.28
C GLU A 9 10.24 -20.19 -4.05
N GLN A 10 9.22 -20.87 -3.51
CA GLN A 10 7.94 -20.23 -3.18
C GLN A 10 8.10 -19.19 -2.07
N ILE A 11 8.91 -19.52 -1.06
CA ILE A 11 9.18 -18.59 0.04
C ILE A 11 9.89 -17.34 -0.48
N GLU A 12 10.84 -17.49 -1.40
CA GLU A 12 11.52 -16.34 -1.99
C GLU A 12 10.58 -15.46 -2.79
N LYS A 13 9.63 -16.06 -3.52
CA LYS A 13 8.62 -15.31 -4.26
C LYS A 13 7.70 -14.53 -3.32
N MET A 14 7.34 -15.13 -2.19
CA MET A 14 6.56 -14.44 -1.17
C MET A 14 7.34 -13.28 -0.56
N ARG A 15 8.62 -13.48 -0.31
CA ARG A 15 9.50 -12.41 0.20
C ARG A 15 9.62 -11.27 -0.80
N ALA A 16 9.67 -11.59 -2.10
CA ALA A 16 9.72 -10.56 -3.13
C ALA A 16 8.46 -9.67 -3.10
N ALA A 17 7.28 -10.29 -2.94
CA ALA A 17 6.04 -9.52 -2.82
C ALA A 17 6.06 -8.61 -1.58
N GLY A 18 6.53 -9.12 -0.44
CA GLY A 18 6.63 -8.35 0.79
C GLY A 18 7.67 -7.24 0.71
N LYS A 19 8.83 -7.52 0.08
CA LYS A 19 9.89 -6.53 -0.04
C LYS A 19 9.47 -5.32 -0.86
N ILE A 20 8.68 -5.52 -1.90
CA ILE A 20 8.14 -4.41 -2.69
C ILE A 20 7.39 -3.44 -1.78
N LEU A 21 6.59 -3.96 -0.86
CA LEU A 21 5.80 -3.13 0.06
C LEU A 21 6.65 -2.47 1.13
N VAL A 22 7.70 -3.14 1.61
CA VAL A 22 8.63 -2.52 2.56
C VAL A 22 9.34 -1.34 1.91
N ASP A 23 9.78 -1.51 0.66
CA ASP A 23 10.42 -0.43 -0.07
C ASP A 23 9.43 0.70 -0.38
N LEU A 24 8.18 0.36 -0.72
CA LEU A 24 7.13 1.34 -0.96
C LEU A 24 6.81 2.14 0.31
N ASP A 25 6.80 1.49 1.47
CA ASP A 25 6.59 2.17 2.75
C ASP A 25 7.59 3.31 2.92
N GLY A 26 8.86 3.07 2.62
CA GLY A 26 9.90 4.09 2.70
C GLY A 26 9.65 5.27 1.76
N VAL A 27 9.19 4.99 0.54
CA VAL A 27 8.88 6.03 -0.43
C VAL A 27 7.68 6.87 0.02
N LEU A 28 6.60 6.21 0.45
CA LEU A 28 5.39 6.93 0.87
C LEU A 28 5.64 7.75 2.12
N ARG A 29 6.44 7.23 3.05
CA ARG A 29 6.76 7.94 4.30
C ARG A 29 7.37 9.31 4.02
N GLU A 30 8.23 9.42 3.01
CA GLU A 30 8.84 10.70 2.66
C GLU A 30 7.88 11.66 1.97
N LEU A 31 6.82 11.14 1.36
CA LEU A 31 5.82 11.95 0.66
C LEU A 31 4.69 12.42 1.54
N ILE A 32 4.52 11.81 2.72
CA ILE A 32 3.42 12.15 3.62
C ILE A 32 3.76 13.44 4.36
N LYS A 33 3.24 14.53 3.82
CA LYS A 33 3.46 15.89 4.31
C LYS A 33 2.17 16.68 4.16
N PRO A 34 2.00 17.76 4.92
CA PRO A 34 0.84 18.63 4.71
C PRO A 34 0.76 19.09 3.26
N GLY A 35 -0.41 19.00 2.67
CA GLY A 35 -0.67 19.42 1.31
C GLY A 35 -0.67 18.30 0.27
N VAL A 36 -0.10 17.14 0.56
CA VAL A 36 -0.17 16.02 -0.38
C VAL A 36 -1.59 15.44 -0.39
N THR A 37 -2.06 15.00 -1.56
CA THR A 37 -3.37 14.35 -1.65
C THR A 37 -3.22 12.85 -1.54
N THR A 38 -4.28 12.18 -1.04
CA THR A 38 -4.27 10.72 -0.98
C THR A 38 -4.21 10.11 -2.38
N LYS A 39 -4.76 10.80 -3.38
CA LYS A 39 -4.69 10.37 -4.77
C LYS A 39 -3.26 10.39 -5.30
N GLU A 40 -2.46 11.39 -4.92
CA GLU A 40 -1.04 11.44 -5.28
C GLU A 40 -0.28 10.27 -4.69
N LEU A 41 -0.55 9.93 -3.43
CA LEU A 41 0.06 8.76 -2.80
C LEU A 41 -0.31 7.48 -3.53
N ASP A 42 -1.57 7.36 -3.94
CA ASP A 42 -2.04 6.20 -4.71
C ASP A 42 -1.32 6.08 -6.04
N SER A 43 -1.17 7.19 -6.77
CA SER A 43 -0.49 7.19 -8.08
C SER A 43 0.96 6.78 -7.95
N VAL A 44 1.66 7.26 -6.94
CA VAL A 44 3.05 6.88 -6.68
C VAL A 44 3.12 5.39 -6.33
N ALA A 45 2.20 4.91 -5.49
CA ALA A 45 2.18 3.52 -5.08
C ALA A 45 1.95 2.59 -6.28
N GLU A 46 1.01 2.92 -7.15
CA GLU A 46 0.73 2.10 -8.33
C GLU A 46 1.94 2.03 -9.24
N LYS A 47 2.55 3.18 -9.54
CA LYS A 47 3.73 3.24 -10.39
C LYS A 47 4.88 2.43 -9.79
N PHE A 48 5.11 2.59 -8.49
CA PHE A 48 6.19 1.88 -7.81
C PHE A 48 6.01 0.36 -7.90
N ILE A 49 4.81 -0.12 -7.60
CA ILE A 49 4.51 -1.56 -7.64
C ILE A 49 4.68 -2.11 -9.05
N ARG A 50 4.15 -1.40 -10.07
CA ARG A 50 4.24 -1.85 -11.46
C ARG A 50 5.68 -1.78 -12.00
N ASP A 51 6.44 -0.78 -11.61
CA ASP A 51 7.85 -0.66 -12.02
C ASP A 51 8.72 -1.81 -11.47
N ARG A 52 8.26 -2.44 -10.37
CA ARG A 52 8.93 -3.62 -9.80
C ARG A 52 8.42 -4.93 -10.39
N GLY A 53 7.60 -4.88 -11.44
CA GLY A 53 7.07 -6.06 -12.10
C GLY A 53 5.90 -6.73 -11.40
N ALA A 54 5.28 -6.04 -10.45
CA ALA A 54 4.16 -6.55 -9.68
C ALA A 54 2.85 -5.85 -10.07
N ILE A 55 1.75 -6.35 -9.55
CA ILE A 55 0.41 -5.80 -9.77
C ILE A 55 -0.13 -5.35 -8.40
N PRO A 56 -0.72 -4.13 -8.32
CA PRO A 56 -1.40 -3.72 -7.09
C PRO A 56 -2.59 -4.65 -6.82
N SER A 57 -2.59 -5.29 -5.66
CA SER A 57 -3.60 -6.31 -5.38
C SER A 57 -5.00 -5.75 -5.14
N PHE A 58 -5.11 -4.50 -4.71
CA PHE A 58 -6.41 -3.88 -4.41
C PHE A 58 -7.10 -3.32 -5.65
N LYS A 59 -6.35 -2.91 -6.64
CA LYS A 59 -6.93 -2.23 -7.80
C LYS A 59 -7.85 -3.15 -8.59
N GLY A 60 -9.11 -2.75 -8.69
CA GLY A 60 -10.12 -3.53 -9.40
C GLY A 60 -10.75 -4.65 -8.57
N TYR A 61 -10.20 -4.98 -7.39
CA TYR A 61 -10.78 -6.01 -6.55
C TYR A 61 -12.09 -5.51 -5.96
N GLY A 62 -13.18 -6.22 -6.25
CA GLY A 62 -14.51 -5.78 -5.84
C GLY A 62 -14.88 -4.39 -6.35
N GLY A 63 -14.27 -3.93 -7.45
CA GLY A 63 -14.52 -2.60 -7.99
C GLY A 63 -13.72 -1.48 -7.32
N PHE A 64 -12.78 -1.80 -6.45
CA PHE A 64 -11.99 -0.78 -5.76
C PHE A 64 -11.18 0.04 -6.76
N PRO A 65 -11.30 1.39 -6.76
CA PRO A 65 -10.69 2.22 -7.81
C PRO A 65 -9.23 2.59 -7.57
N GLY A 66 -8.66 2.28 -6.42
CA GLY A 66 -7.29 2.66 -6.08
C GLY A 66 -6.36 1.48 -5.95
N SER A 67 -5.06 1.76 -5.87
CA SER A 67 -4.03 0.74 -5.65
C SER A 67 -3.71 0.55 -4.17
N ILE A 68 -4.06 1.53 -3.34
CA ILE A 68 -3.91 1.47 -1.89
C ILE A 68 -5.20 1.97 -1.24
N CYS A 69 -5.40 1.59 0.03
CA CYS A 69 -6.47 2.16 0.84
C CYS A 69 -5.87 3.22 1.74
N THR A 70 -6.48 4.41 1.78
CA THR A 70 -5.98 5.53 2.59
C THR A 70 -7.08 5.96 3.54
N SER A 71 -6.89 5.71 4.83
CA SER A 71 -7.87 6.07 5.87
C SER A 71 -7.29 7.19 6.71
N VAL A 72 -7.95 8.36 6.68
CA VAL A 72 -7.48 9.56 7.38
C VAL A 72 -8.33 9.79 8.61
N ASN A 73 -7.67 9.94 9.76
CA ASN A 73 -8.30 10.20 11.06
C ASN A 73 -9.37 9.15 11.43
N GLU A 74 -10.64 9.54 11.51
CA GLU A 74 -11.72 8.65 11.97
C GLU A 74 -12.28 7.75 10.88
N GLU A 75 -11.73 7.75 9.68
CA GLU A 75 -12.20 6.82 8.65
C GLU A 75 -11.89 5.40 9.07
N ILE A 76 -12.93 4.59 9.27
CA ILE A 76 -12.79 3.21 9.73
C ILE A 76 -13.06 2.18 8.65
N VAL A 77 -13.43 2.64 7.46
CA VAL A 77 -13.65 1.78 6.28
C VAL A 77 -12.56 2.06 5.27
N HIS A 78 -12.46 1.20 4.25
CA HIS A 78 -11.46 1.35 3.21
C HIS A 78 -11.56 2.72 2.55
N GLY A 79 -10.65 3.61 2.91
CA GLY A 79 -10.61 4.94 2.35
C GLY A 79 -10.16 4.91 0.89
N ILE A 80 -10.98 5.47 0.01
CA ILE A 80 -10.63 5.56 -1.41
C ILE A 80 -9.75 6.78 -1.60
N PRO A 81 -8.57 6.62 -2.25
CA PRO A 81 -7.71 7.77 -2.54
C PRO A 81 -8.45 8.84 -3.33
N SER A 82 -8.30 10.07 -2.94
CA SER A 82 -9.06 11.19 -3.50
C SER A 82 -8.21 12.45 -3.55
N LYS A 83 -8.85 13.56 -3.89
CA LYS A 83 -8.21 14.87 -3.89
C LYS A 83 -8.08 15.48 -2.50
N ARG A 84 -8.44 14.73 -1.45
CA ARG A 84 -8.29 15.21 -0.08
C ARG A 84 -6.82 15.47 0.23
N ARG A 85 -6.52 16.68 0.67
CA ARG A 85 -5.17 17.06 1.07
C ARG A 85 -4.95 16.76 2.54
N LEU A 86 -3.81 16.19 2.84
CA LEU A 86 -3.42 15.93 4.23
C LEU A 86 -3.06 17.25 4.90
N LYS A 87 -3.42 17.35 6.17
CA LYS A 87 -3.15 18.55 6.98
C LYS A 87 -2.24 18.16 8.13
N GLU A 88 -1.50 19.13 8.64
CA GLU A 88 -0.68 18.90 9.80
C GLU A 88 -1.54 18.42 10.98
N GLY A 89 -1.06 17.39 11.65
CA GLY A 89 -1.80 16.75 12.74
C GLY A 89 -2.70 15.61 12.32
N ASP A 90 -2.91 15.40 11.02
CA ASP A 90 -3.68 14.25 10.53
C ASP A 90 -2.93 12.95 10.82
N ILE A 91 -3.69 11.88 10.98
CA ILE A 91 -3.15 10.52 11.06
C ILE A 91 -3.70 9.77 9.85
N ILE A 92 -2.83 9.16 9.08
CA ILE A 92 -3.22 8.40 7.91
C ILE A 92 -2.77 6.95 8.04
N SER A 93 -3.70 6.02 7.80
CA SER A 93 -3.40 4.59 7.73
C SER A 93 -3.48 4.16 6.29
N ILE A 94 -2.43 3.50 5.82
CA ILE A 94 -2.33 3.03 4.43
C ILE A 94 -2.23 1.53 4.41
N ASP A 95 -3.15 0.89 3.68
CA ASP A 95 -3.07 -0.54 3.37
C ASP A 95 -2.54 -0.69 1.96
N MET A 96 -1.51 -1.52 1.82
CA MET A 96 -0.82 -1.76 0.55
C MET A 96 -0.83 -3.24 0.23
N GLY A 97 -0.92 -3.57 -1.04
CA GLY A 97 -0.83 -4.96 -1.48
C GLY A 97 -0.18 -5.08 -2.84
N SER A 98 0.56 -6.16 -3.05
CA SER A 98 1.20 -6.46 -4.33
C SER A 98 1.07 -7.94 -4.67
N ILE A 99 0.98 -8.23 -5.97
CA ILE A 99 1.00 -9.60 -6.48
C ILE A 99 2.16 -9.72 -7.45
N ILE A 100 3.09 -10.63 -7.16
CA ILE A 100 4.19 -10.93 -8.06
C ILE A 100 4.41 -12.45 -8.06
N TYR A 101 4.67 -13.02 -9.22
CA TYR A 101 4.84 -14.48 -9.40
C TYR A 101 3.64 -15.28 -8.87
N GLY A 102 2.45 -14.69 -8.85
CA GLY A 102 1.26 -15.34 -8.31
C GLY A 102 1.15 -15.29 -6.79
N PHE A 103 2.08 -14.65 -6.09
CA PHE A 103 2.06 -14.51 -4.64
C PHE A 103 1.64 -13.11 -4.23
N ASN A 104 0.79 -13.04 -3.22
CA ASN A 104 0.23 -11.81 -2.70
C ASN A 104 0.96 -11.41 -1.41
N GLY A 105 1.37 -10.15 -1.34
CA GLY A 105 1.87 -9.56 -0.10
C GLY A 105 0.97 -8.40 0.28
N ASP A 106 0.76 -8.19 1.58
CA ASP A 106 0.03 -7.06 2.07
C ASP A 106 0.71 -6.45 3.29
N CYS A 107 0.42 -5.19 3.53
CA CYS A 107 1.07 -4.43 4.60
C CYS A 107 0.20 -3.23 4.95
N ALA A 108 0.06 -2.98 6.25
CA ALA A 108 -0.65 -1.80 6.75
C ALA A 108 0.30 -0.97 7.59
N ARG A 109 0.28 0.34 7.38
CA ARG A 109 1.13 1.29 8.12
C ARG A 109 0.33 2.52 8.49
N THR A 110 0.69 3.11 9.62
CA THR A 110 0.06 4.35 10.10
C THR A 110 1.12 5.43 10.26
N TYR A 111 0.83 6.61 9.77
CA TYR A 111 1.77 7.74 9.77
C TYR A 111 1.12 8.97 10.36
N GLY A 112 1.92 9.78 11.07
CA GLY A 112 1.52 11.13 11.43
C GLY A 112 1.92 12.12 10.34
N VAL A 113 1.10 13.14 10.12
CA VAL A 113 1.35 14.16 9.12
C VAL A 113 1.90 15.41 9.81
N GLY A 114 3.11 15.81 9.43
CA GLY A 114 3.78 16.96 10.05
C GLY A 114 4.30 16.63 11.44
N ASN A 115 4.27 17.61 12.32
CA ASN A 115 4.76 17.48 13.69
C ASN A 115 3.67 17.02 14.62
N ILE A 116 3.64 15.72 14.90
CA ILE A 116 2.73 15.17 15.92
C ILE A 116 3.41 14.14 16.78
#